data_4ea3d6a1ec772789e333d07aab4e2958
#
_entry.id   4ea3d6a1ec772789e333d07aab4e2958
#
_cell.length_a   1.000
_cell.length_b   1.000
_cell.length_c   1.000
_cell.angle_alpha   90.00
_cell.angle_beta   90.00
_cell.angle_gamma   90.00
#
_symmetry.space_group_name_H-M   'P 1'
#
loop_
_entity.id
_entity.type
_entity.pdbx_description
1 polymer ?
#
loop_
_entity_poly.entity_id
_entity_poly.type
_entity_poly.pdbx_seq_one_letter_code
_entity_poly.pdbx_strand_id
1 'polypeptide(L)'
;MLLILSLRHVPLFALLLTILPINLPGQDSNVLYPIEEIEHKLVYDDFEIFRFRDLRFVGDIGKRVILKYADNKDLQIKWRRALKGGHEFNNAPRFEVAAYELQKLFLDENEYPVPPTVCRAFSMKEYLNIEKDAIPTFKKPEVVLVMMQYWLNEVTVGGEVYDKEKFKNDPVYAKHFANANILTHLIKHADSNEGNLLTSTDPENPRVFTVDNGVTFSSQESNRGTKWRFIIVKRLPKKTIERLRGITSEKLHKALGVIAEIDIKDANIRSVDPTENINAKRGVRRNDNVIQLGLSKREINSVEKRIKALLKQVDKGRYELF
;
A
#
# COMPACT_ATOMS: atom_id res chain seq x y z
N MET A 1 83.96 -17.80 22.90
CA MET A 1 82.79 -18.40 23.46
C MET A 1 81.55 -17.87 22.70
N LEU A 2 81.19 -18.55 21.59
CA LEU A 2 80.05 -18.12 20.72
C LEU A 2 78.80 -18.75 21.24
N LEU A 3 77.77 -17.92 21.55
CA LEU A 3 76.41 -18.38 21.84
C LEU A 3 75.64 -18.43 20.54
N ILE A 4 75.17 -19.63 20.17
CA ILE A 4 74.27 -19.84 19.03
C ILE A 4 72.85 -19.76 19.54
N LEU A 5 72.09 -18.72 19.10
CA LEU A 5 70.66 -18.56 19.34
C LEU A 5 69.90 -19.39 18.30
N SER A 6 69.16 -20.39 18.78
CA SER A 6 68.27 -21.20 17.98
C SER A 6 66.97 -20.47 17.73
N LEU A 7 66.67 -20.13 16.46
CA LEU A 7 65.37 -19.64 16.02
C LEU A 7 64.36 -20.80 15.93
N ARG A 8 63.36 -20.81 16.80
CA ARG A 8 62.20 -21.69 16.73
C ARG A 8 61.23 -21.21 15.66
N HIS A 9 60.98 -22.00 14.66
CA HIS A 9 59.96 -21.76 13.65
C HIS A 9 58.57 -21.90 14.26
N VAL A 10 57.77 -20.81 14.26
CA VAL A 10 56.35 -20.83 14.58
C VAL A 10 55.59 -21.01 13.24
N PRO A 11 54.75 -22.04 13.07
CA PRO A 11 53.98 -22.20 11.85
C PRO A 11 52.88 -21.16 11.81
N LEU A 12 52.90 -20.35 10.75
CA LEU A 12 51.87 -19.37 10.46
C LEU A 12 50.62 -20.14 9.92
N PHE A 13 49.63 -20.36 10.77
CA PHE A 13 48.31 -20.86 10.34
C PHE A 13 47.61 -19.76 9.61
N ALA A 14 47.59 -19.79 8.30
CA ALA A 14 46.79 -18.93 7.47
C ALA A 14 45.30 -19.36 7.62
N LEU A 15 44.55 -18.60 8.40
CA LEU A 15 43.10 -18.76 8.50
C LEU A 15 42.46 -18.28 7.19
N LEU A 16 42.16 -19.20 6.28
CA LEU A 16 41.37 -18.91 5.09
C LEU A 16 39.94 -18.60 5.53
N LEU A 17 39.61 -17.31 5.73
CA LEU A 17 38.23 -16.87 5.83
C LEU A 17 37.58 -17.05 4.46
N THR A 18 36.87 -18.14 4.26
CA THR A 18 35.93 -18.28 3.16
C THR A 18 34.77 -17.29 3.40
N ILE A 19 34.84 -16.13 2.76
CA ILE A 19 33.71 -15.22 2.65
C ILE A 19 32.69 -15.92 1.79
N LEU A 20 31.72 -16.59 2.41
CA LEU A 20 30.52 -17.04 1.71
C LEU A 20 29.83 -15.76 1.21
N PRO A 21 29.45 -15.69 -0.07
CA PRO A 21 28.66 -14.57 -0.54
C PRO A 21 27.36 -14.58 0.24
N ILE A 22 27.20 -13.60 1.13
CA ILE A 22 25.89 -13.29 1.70
C ILE A 22 25.11 -12.76 0.51
N ASN A 23 24.24 -13.59 -0.07
CA ASN A 23 23.21 -13.11 -0.98
C ASN A 23 22.31 -12.19 -0.16
N LEU A 24 22.65 -10.91 -0.12
CA LEU A 24 21.69 -9.89 0.26
C LEU A 24 20.51 -10.04 -0.71
N PRO A 25 19.28 -10.21 -0.23
CA PRO A 25 18.14 -10.17 -1.11
C PRO A 25 18.26 -8.89 -1.93
N GLY A 26 18.19 -8.99 -3.26
CA GLY A 26 18.32 -7.86 -4.15
C GLY A 26 17.39 -6.76 -3.68
N GLN A 27 17.91 -5.53 -3.56
CA GLN A 27 17.11 -4.39 -3.16
C GLN A 27 15.94 -4.26 -4.13
N ASP A 28 14.71 -4.12 -3.61
CA ASP A 28 13.51 -3.94 -4.44
C ASP A 28 13.64 -2.63 -5.25
N SER A 29 13.67 -2.73 -6.57
CA SER A 29 13.82 -1.59 -7.47
C SER A 29 12.61 -0.64 -7.45
N ASN A 30 11.44 -1.13 -7.06
CA ASN A 30 10.21 -0.36 -7.03
C ASN A 30 9.93 0.28 -5.65
N VAL A 31 10.36 -0.38 -4.55
CA VAL A 31 10.19 0.09 -3.18
C VAL A 31 11.55 0.05 -2.48
N LEU A 32 12.19 1.21 -2.36
CA LEU A 32 13.62 1.32 -1.99
C LEU A 32 13.91 1.16 -0.49
N TYR A 33 12.90 1.17 0.36
CA TYR A 33 13.04 1.06 1.81
C TYR A 33 12.13 -0.06 2.34
N PRO A 34 12.42 -0.64 3.51
CA PRO A 34 11.51 -1.57 4.18
C PRO A 34 10.11 -0.97 4.33
N ILE A 35 9.09 -1.77 4.07
CA ILE A 35 7.69 -1.32 4.10
C ILE A 35 7.32 -0.77 5.48
N GLU A 36 7.70 -1.46 6.56
CA GLU A 36 7.48 -1.02 7.93
C GLU A 36 8.13 0.36 8.21
N GLU A 37 9.33 0.61 7.69
CA GLU A 37 9.98 1.90 7.82
C GLU A 37 9.21 3.01 7.09
N ILE A 38 8.75 2.73 5.85
CA ILE A 38 7.95 3.69 5.08
C ILE A 38 6.65 4.01 5.82
N GLU A 39 5.94 3.01 6.31
CA GLU A 39 4.70 3.18 7.07
C GLU A 39 4.93 4.03 8.31
N HIS A 40 5.93 3.68 9.13
CA HIS A 40 6.25 4.41 10.35
C HIS A 40 6.54 5.88 10.05
N LYS A 41 7.42 6.15 9.07
CA LYS A 41 7.76 7.52 8.67
C LYS A 41 6.54 8.30 8.21
N LEU A 42 5.70 7.73 7.38
CA LEU A 42 4.51 8.41 6.85
C LEU A 42 3.46 8.69 7.92
N VAL A 43 3.34 7.83 8.94
CA VAL A 43 2.31 7.97 10.00
C VAL A 43 2.80 8.85 11.15
N TYR A 44 4.02 8.63 11.64
CA TYR A 44 4.46 9.14 12.96
C TYR A 44 5.58 10.18 12.89
N ASP A 45 6.53 10.03 11.95
CA ASP A 45 7.71 10.89 11.95
C ASP A 45 7.39 12.31 11.48
N ASP A 46 8.15 13.27 12.03
CA ASP A 46 8.16 14.63 11.51
C ASP A 46 8.98 14.68 10.23
N PHE A 47 8.53 15.52 9.30
CA PHE A 47 9.18 15.71 8.01
C PHE A 47 9.12 17.16 7.56
N GLU A 48 10.02 17.51 6.66
CA GLU A 48 9.99 18.75 5.88
C GLU A 48 9.49 18.45 4.46
N ILE A 49 8.59 19.28 3.93
CA ILE A 49 8.25 19.23 2.50
C ILE A 49 9.32 19.96 1.72
N PHE A 50 10.23 19.19 1.14
CA PHE A 50 11.35 19.76 0.37
C PHE A 50 10.92 20.29 -0.98
N ARG A 51 10.05 19.56 -1.68
CA ARG A 51 9.55 19.93 -3.01
C ARG A 51 8.20 19.29 -3.28
N PHE A 52 7.36 20.00 -4.01
CA PHE A 52 6.12 19.42 -4.54
C PHE A 52 5.85 19.93 -5.96
N ARG A 53 5.06 19.17 -6.71
CA ARG A 53 4.50 19.54 -8.00
C ARG A 53 3.11 18.94 -8.15
N ASP A 54 2.26 19.57 -8.93
CA ASP A 54 0.94 19.03 -9.27
C ASP A 54 1.10 17.76 -10.13
N LEU A 55 0.10 16.88 -10.04
CA LEU A 55 0.01 15.71 -10.90
C LEU A 55 -0.31 16.12 -12.33
N ARG A 56 -0.14 15.17 -13.27
CA ARG A 56 -0.10 15.43 -14.71
C ARG A 56 -1.43 15.89 -15.30
N PHE A 57 -2.56 15.51 -14.66
CA PHE A 57 -3.89 15.79 -15.20
C PHE A 57 -4.48 17.04 -14.58
N VAL A 58 -4.94 17.96 -15.43
CA VAL A 58 -5.67 19.17 -15.02
C VAL A 58 -6.93 18.75 -14.24
N GLY A 59 -7.09 19.27 -13.04
CA GLY A 59 -8.21 18.94 -12.14
C GLY A 59 -7.93 17.81 -11.15
N ASP A 60 -6.79 17.14 -11.23
CA ASP A 60 -6.35 16.24 -10.16
C ASP A 60 -5.82 17.07 -8.99
N ILE A 61 -6.46 16.93 -7.83
CA ILE A 61 -6.06 17.64 -6.59
C ILE A 61 -4.84 17.01 -5.90
N GLY A 62 -4.26 15.96 -6.51
CA GLY A 62 -3.08 15.30 -5.99
C GLY A 62 -1.80 16.06 -6.31
N LYS A 63 -0.78 15.85 -5.48
CA LYS A 63 0.58 16.36 -5.67
C LYS A 63 1.59 15.23 -5.58
N ARG A 64 2.69 15.34 -6.30
CA ARG A 64 3.90 14.54 -6.07
C ARG A 64 4.80 15.35 -5.15
N VAL A 65 5.10 14.81 -3.97
CA VAL A 65 5.81 15.49 -2.89
C VAL A 65 7.08 14.72 -2.53
N ILE A 66 8.14 15.42 -2.23
CA ILE A 66 9.37 14.87 -1.63
C ILE A 66 9.38 15.31 -0.17
N LEU A 67 9.35 14.34 0.73
CA LEU A 67 9.48 14.51 2.17
C LEU A 67 10.91 14.24 2.60
N LYS A 68 11.48 15.12 3.41
CA LYS A 68 12.78 14.93 4.06
C LYS A 68 12.60 14.63 5.53
N TYR A 69 13.33 13.65 6.02
CA TYR A 69 13.33 13.23 7.41
C TYR A 69 14.66 13.55 8.08
N ALA A 70 14.67 13.59 9.42
CA ALA A 70 15.86 13.93 10.22
C ALA A 70 17.05 12.99 10.02
N ASP A 71 16.80 11.75 9.58
CA ASP A 71 17.82 10.74 9.27
C ASP A 71 18.42 10.86 7.85
N ASN A 72 18.16 11.98 7.16
CA ASN A 72 18.55 12.25 5.77
C ASN A 72 17.98 11.30 4.72
N LYS A 73 16.92 10.56 5.05
CA LYS A 73 16.15 9.79 4.06
C LYS A 73 15.07 10.67 3.44
N ASP A 74 14.90 10.52 2.14
CA ASP A 74 13.86 11.20 1.39
C ASP A 74 12.81 10.18 0.94
N LEU A 75 11.53 10.50 1.17
CA LEU A 75 10.44 9.72 0.58
C LEU A 75 9.72 10.56 -0.48
N GLN A 76 9.55 9.97 -1.64
CA GLN A 76 8.69 10.51 -2.67
C GLN A 76 7.30 9.89 -2.53
N ILE A 77 6.27 10.74 -2.51
CA ILE A 77 4.89 10.29 -2.27
C ILE A 77 3.91 10.97 -3.22
N LYS A 78 2.78 10.29 -3.43
CA LYS A 78 1.54 10.92 -3.86
C LYS A 78 0.85 11.48 -2.61
N TRP A 79 0.59 12.78 -2.66
CA TRP A 79 -0.09 13.55 -1.60
C TRP A 79 -1.45 13.97 -2.10
N ARG A 80 -2.51 13.57 -1.43
CA ARG A 80 -3.87 13.91 -1.86
C ARG A 80 -4.73 14.33 -0.68
N ARG A 81 -5.15 15.58 -0.68
CA ARG A 81 -6.05 16.14 0.33
C ARG A 81 -7.44 15.53 0.19
N ALA A 82 -8.03 15.11 1.31
CA ALA A 82 -9.42 14.72 1.35
C ALA A 82 -10.32 15.95 1.31
N LEU A 83 -11.39 15.87 0.55
CA LEU A 83 -12.37 16.92 0.48
C LEU A 83 -13.30 16.92 1.71
N LYS A 84 -14.24 17.85 1.76
CA LYS A 84 -15.13 18.07 2.91
C LYS A 84 -15.83 16.78 3.35
N GLY A 85 -15.67 16.42 4.63
CA GLY A 85 -16.28 15.24 5.22
C GLY A 85 -15.52 13.94 4.98
N GLY A 86 -14.42 13.95 4.22
CA GLY A 86 -13.61 12.75 3.93
C GLY A 86 -14.30 11.73 3.03
N HIS A 87 -15.38 12.11 2.38
CA HIS A 87 -16.17 11.26 1.48
C HIS A 87 -16.35 11.95 0.15
N GLU A 88 -15.75 11.39 -0.89
CA GLU A 88 -16.02 11.83 -2.25
C GLU A 88 -15.96 10.69 -3.24
N PHE A 89 -16.58 10.93 -4.39
CA PHE A 89 -16.74 9.93 -5.44
C PHE A 89 -15.40 9.33 -5.90
N ASN A 90 -14.43 10.17 -6.19
CA ASN A 90 -13.12 9.72 -6.70
C ASN A 90 -11.97 9.94 -5.73
N ASN A 91 -12.26 10.27 -4.49
CA ASN A 91 -11.25 10.63 -3.52
C ASN A 91 -11.69 10.27 -2.09
N ALA A 92 -11.73 8.98 -1.82
CA ALA A 92 -12.00 8.48 -0.48
C ALA A 92 -10.70 7.93 0.12
N PRO A 93 -9.95 8.71 0.93
CA PRO A 93 -8.68 8.26 1.52
C PRO A 93 -8.78 6.92 2.21
N ARG A 94 -9.90 6.66 2.88
CA ARG A 94 -10.15 5.39 3.55
C ARG A 94 -10.19 4.17 2.62
N PHE A 95 -10.53 4.35 1.34
CA PHE A 95 -10.52 3.26 0.37
C PHE A 95 -9.11 2.97 -0.15
N GLU A 96 -8.31 3.99 -0.36
CA GLU A 96 -6.89 3.84 -0.71
C GLU A 96 -6.13 3.06 0.38
N VAL A 97 -6.29 3.49 1.64
CA VAL A 97 -5.66 2.82 2.78
C VAL A 97 -6.24 1.42 2.99
N ALA A 98 -7.57 1.22 2.86
CA ALA A 98 -8.18 -0.09 3.03
C ALA A 98 -7.75 -1.09 1.95
N ALA A 99 -7.49 -0.66 0.71
CA ALA A 99 -6.95 -1.52 -0.33
C ALA A 99 -5.54 -1.99 0.04
N TYR A 100 -4.72 -1.08 0.58
CA TYR A 100 -3.40 -1.39 1.08
C TYR A 100 -3.44 -2.35 2.28
N GLU A 101 -4.29 -2.09 3.28
CA GLU A 101 -4.42 -2.95 4.47
C GLU A 101 -4.98 -4.35 4.14
N LEU A 102 -5.88 -4.47 3.18
CA LEU A 102 -6.47 -5.76 2.81
C LEU A 102 -5.41 -6.74 2.27
N GLN A 103 -4.48 -6.29 1.44
CA GLN A 103 -3.44 -7.16 0.86
C GLN A 103 -2.55 -7.80 1.90
N LYS A 104 -2.28 -7.12 3.03
CA LYS A 104 -1.46 -7.62 4.14
C LYS A 104 -2.01 -8.93 4.74
N LEU A 105 -3.30 -9.19 4.57
CA LEU A 105 -3.94 -10.39 5.10
C LEU A 105 -3.60 -11.65 4.30
N PHE A 106 -3.14 -11.54 3.05
CA PHE A 106 -2.96 -12.70 2.19
C PHE A 106 -1.73 -12.67 1.26
N LEU A 107 -0.95 -11.59 1.25
CA LEU A 107 0.28 -11.47 0.47
C LEU A 107 1.51 -11.30 1.38
N ASP A 108 2.68 -11.61 0.87
CA ASP A 108 3.95 -11.19 1.44
C ASP A 108 4.26 -9.76 0.99
N GLU A 109 5.07 -9.02 1.74
CA GLU A 109 5.38 -7.61 1.48
C GLU A 109 5.95 -7.35 0.09
N ASN A 110 6.83 -8.23 -0.39
CA ASN A 110 7.41 -8.16 -1.73
C ASN A 110 6.40 -8.50 -2.86
N GLU A 111 5.19 -8.91 -2.51
CA GLU A 111 4.10 -9.23 -3.44
C GLU A 111 2.99 -8.16 -3.45
N TYR A 112 3.09 -7.12 -2.62
CA TYR A 112 2.04 -6.10 -2.51
C TYR A 112 1.83 -5.34 -3.83
N PRO A 113 0.64 -5.43 -4.46
CA PRO A 113 0.32 -4.63 -5.63
C PRO A 113 -0.08 -3.18 -5.30
N VAL A 114 -0.44 -2.85 -4.07
CA VAL A 114 -0.68 -1.47 -3.64
C VAL A 114 0.53 -0.99 -2.85
N PRO A 115 1.16 0.13 -3.24
CA PRO A 115 2.29 0.68 -2.50
C PRO A 115 1.86 1.16 -1.10
N PRO A 116 2.79 1.29 -0.14
CA PRO A 116 2.50 1.79 1.21
C PRO A 116 1.65 3.06 1.17
N THR A 117 0.49 2.99 1.81
CA THR A 117 -0.53 4.04 1.76
C THR A 117 -1.11 4.28 3.14
N VAL A 118 -1.04 5.53 3.61
CA VAL A 118 -1.54 5.94 4.92
C VAL A 118 -2.45 7.17 4.80
N CYS A 119 -3.17 7.48 5.88
CA CYS A 119 -3.88 8.73 6.02
C CYS A 119 -3.38 9.46 7.27
N ARG A 120 -2.94 10.69 7.11
CA ARG A 120 -2.49 11.58 8.18
C ARG A 120 -3.37 12.82 8.25
N ALA A 121 -3.41 13.46 9.39
CA ALA A 121 -4.15 14.69 9.59
C ALA A 121 -3.21 15.84 9.95
N PHE A 122 -3.58 17.04 9.51
CA PHE A 122 -2.89 18.28 9.77
C PHE A 122 -3.88 19.32 10.29
N SER A 123 -3.41 20.21 11.16
CA SER A 123 -4.20 21.40 11.48
C SER A 123 -4.34 22.28 10.23
N MET A 124 -5.44 23.01 10.12
CA MET A 124 -5.62 23.94 9.02
C MET A 124 -4.50 24.98 8.95
N LYS A 125 -4.03 25.43 10.12
CA LYS A 125 -2.92 26.39 10.22
C LYS A 125 -1.62 25.85 9.59
N GLU A 126 -1.25 24.61 9.85
CA GLU A 126 -0.08 23.95 9.25
C GLU A 126 -0.28 23.74 7.76
N TYR A 127 -1.48 23.29 7.37
CA TYR A 127 -1.78 22.96 5.99
C TYR A 127 -1.79 24.15 5.04
N LEU A 128 -2.16 25.34 5.51
CA LEU A 128 -2.13 26.58 4.70
C LEU A 128 -0.72 26.98 4.24
N ASN A 129 0.33 26.47 4.89
CA ASN A 129 1.70 26.64 4.41
C ASN A 129 1.99 25.79 3.15
N ILE A 130 1.20 24.73 2.92
CA ILE A 130 1.33 23.80 1.79
C ILE A 130 0.39 24.22 0.64
N GLU A 131 -0.83 24.57 0.97
CA GLU A 131 -1.88 24.94 0.01
C GLU A 131 -2.71 26.10 0.55
N LYS A 132 -2.48 27.31 0.01
CA LYS A 132 -3.05 28.57 0.53
C LYS A 132 -4.57 28.62 0.49
N ASP A 133 -5.19 27.96 -0.50
CA ASP A 133 -6.64 27.97 -0.73
C ASP A 133 -7.30 26.68 -0.24
N ALA A 134 -6.64 25.94 0.66
CA ALA A 134 -7.18 24.70 1.18
C ALA A 134 -8.45 24.92 1.98
N ILE A 135 -9.37 23.96 1.86
CA ILE A 135 -10.59 23.89 2.69
C ILE A 135 -10.43 22.71 3.65
N PRO A 136 -10.73 22.87 4.94
CA PRO A 136 -10.58 21.78 5.90
C PRO A 136 -11.54 20.63 5.58
N THR A 137 -11.05 19.40 5.77
CA THR A 137 -11.88 18.20 5.69
C THR A 137 -12.98 18.24 6.75
N PHE A 138 -12.62 18.69 7.95
CA PHE A 138 -13.57 18.93 9.05
C PHE A 138 -13.40 20.35 9.59
N LYS A 139 -14.53 21.00 9.96
CA LYS A 139 -14.54 22.39 10.41
C LYS A 139 -14.40 22.57 11.93
N LYS A 140 -14.66 21.52 12.70
CA LYS A 140 -14.63 21.60 14.18
C LYS A 140 -14.05 20.29 14.74
N PRO A 141 -12.79 20.27 15.17
CA PRO A 141 -11.77 21.27 14.86
C PRO A 141 -11.46 21.33 13.37
N GLU A 142 -10.76 22.39 12.94
CA GLU A 142 -10.35 22.54 11.54
C GLU A 142 -9.17 21.62 11.23
N VAL A 143 -9.50 20.50 10.60
CA VAL A 143 -8.55 19.42 10.26
C VAL A 143 -8.58 19.14 8.78
N VAL A 144 -7.39 18.96 8.21
CA VAL A 144 -7.18 18.50 6.85
C VAL A 144 -6.66 17.08 6.88
N LEU A 145 -7.41 16.13 6.32
CA LEU A 145 -6.93 14.76 6.10
C LEU A 145 -6.18 14.67 4.77
N VAL A 146 -5.09 13.92 4.77
CA VAL A 146 -4.26 13.71 3.60
C VAL A 146 -3.96 12.22 3.44
N MET A 147 -4.28 11.68 2.30
CA MET A 147 -3.77 10.40 1.84
C MET A 147 -2.34 10.58 1.34
N MET A 148 -1.43 9.80 1.87
CA MET A 148 -0.02 9.75 1.52
C MET A 148 0.30 8.34 1.04
N GLN A 149 0.73 8.21 -0.23
CA GLN A 149 1.07 6.93 -0.82
C GLN A 149 2.50 6.99 -1.34
N TYR A 150 3.30 5.97 -1.01
CA TYR A 150 4.66 5.85 -1.51
C TYR A 150 4.69 5.89 -3.05
N TRP A 151 5.58 6.68 -3.61
CA TRP A 151 5.75 6.80 -5.05
C TRP A 151 6.71 5.73 -5.55
N LEU A 152 6.17 4.78 -6.30
CA LEU A 152 6.94 3.67 -6.87
C LEU A 152 8.04 4.19 -7.83
N ASN A 153 9.19 3.54 -7.75
CA ASN A 153 10.30 3.75 -8.66
C ASN A 153 10.26 2.72 -9.79
N GLU A 154 10.92 2.99 -10.89
CA GLU A 154 11.09 2.07 -12.01
C GLU A 154 9.79 1.36 -12.43
N VAL A 155 8.74 2.14 -12.62
CA VAL A 155 7.45 1.67 -13.13
C VAL A 155 7.03 2.45 -14.37
N THR A 156 6.32 1.77 -15.24
CA THR A 156 5.70 2.37 -16.43
C THR A 156 4.18 2.31 -16.34
N VAL A 157 3.54 3.26 -17.03
CA VAL A 157 2.08 3.39 -17.14
C VAL A 157 1.70 3.14 -18.59
N GLY A 158 0.59 2.43 -18.80
CA GLY A 158 0.03 2.21 -20.12
C GLY A 158 0.55 0.95 -20.82
N GLY A 159 -0.09 0.59 -21.91
CA GLY A 159 0.13 -0.65 -22.61
C GLY A 159 -0.75 -1.79 -22.10
N GLU A 160 -0.66 -2.93 -22.74
CA GLU A 160 -1.40 -4.12 -22.32
C GLU A 160 -0.75 -4.71 -21.07
N VAL A 161 -1.33 -4.42 -19.90
CA VAL A 161 -0.82 -4.91 -18.59
C VAL A 161 -0.91 -6.43 -18.50
N TYR A 162 -1.88 -7.05 -19.17
CA TYR A 162 -2.02 -8.51 -19.23
C TYR A 162 -1.42 -9.08 -20.51
N ASP A 163 -0.17 -9.51 -20.41
CA ASP A 163 0.52 -10.28 -21.43
C ASP A 163 0.27 -11.78 -21.19
N LYS A 164 -0.48 -12.42 -22.09
CA LYS A 164 -0.85 -13.84 -21.97
C LYS A 164 0.36 -14.78 -22.12
N GLU A 165 1.28 -14.45 -23.02
CA GLU A 165 2.47 -15.28 -23.23
C GLU A 165 3.43 -15.16 -22.06
N LYS A 166 3.63 -13.95 -21.54
CA LYS A 166 4.41 -13.72 -20.33
C LYS A 166 3.76 -14.41 -19.13
N PHE A 167 2.45 -14.32 -18.95
CA PHE A 167 1.72 -15.01 -17.87
C PHE A 167 1.88 -16.53 -17.93
N LYS A 168 2.02 -17.10 -19.12
CA LYS A 168 2.23 -18.54 -19.32
C LYS A 168 3.66 -18.97 -18.98
N ASN A 169 4.64 -18.17 -19.39
CA ASN A 169 6.05 -18.56 -19.45
C ASN A 169 6.91 -17.99 -18.32
N ASP A 170 6.49 -16.91 -17.68
CA ASP A 170 7.20 -16.24 -16.60
C ASP A 170 6.43 -16.43 -15.27
N PRO A 171 6.90 -17.29 -14.35
CA PRO A 171 6.21 -17.57 -13.10
C PRO A 171 6.21 -16.38 -12.14
N VAL A 172 7.21 -15.48 -12.23
CA VAL A 172 7.28 -14.27 -11.37
C VAL A 172 6.18 -13.29 -11.78
N TYR A 173 6.13 -12.98 -13.09
CA TYR A 173 5.06 -12.13 -13.62
C TYR A 173 3.67 -12.73 -13.38
N ALA A 174 3.50 -14.05 -13.62
CA ALA A 174 2.22 -14.73 -13.43
C ALA A 174 1.73 -14.59 -11.98
N LYS A 175 2.62 -14.73 -11.00
CA LYS A 175 2.30 -14.58 -9.58
C LYS A 175 1.88 -13.15 -9.26
N HIS A 176 2.68 -12.15 -9.63
CA HIS A 176 2.37 -10.75 -9.34
C HIS A 176 1.10 -10.27 -10.04
N PHE A 177 0.92 -10.63 -11.32
CA PHE A 177 -0.28 -10.31 -12.05
C PHE A 177 -1.54 -10.95 -11.43
N ALA A 178 -1.48 -12.24 -11.09
CA ALA A 178 -2.61 -12.93 -10.46
C ALA A 178 -2.95 -12.32 -9.08
N ASN A 179 -1.95 -11.99 -8.27
CA ASN A 179 -2.15 -11.34 -6.97
C ASN A 179 -2.79 -9.94 -7.12
N ALA A 180 -2.33 -9.14 -8.07
CA ALA A 180 -2.95 -7.85 -8.38
C ALA A 180 -4.40 -8.02 -8.84
N ASN A 181 -4.68 -9.01 -9.71
CA ASN A 181 -6.04 -9.28 -10.17
C ASN A 181 -6.96 -9.83 -9.06
N ILE A 182 -6.44 -10.66 -8.15
CA ILE A 182 -7.19 -11.09 -6.95
C ILE A 182 -7.57 -9.87 -6.12
N LEU A 183 -6.60 -8.99 -5.82
CA LEU A 183 -6.87 -7.80 -5.01
C LEU A 183 -7.90 -6.87 -5.67
N THR A 184 -7.74 -6.52 -6.96
CA THR A 184 -8.68 -5.65 -7.68
C THR A 184 -10.09 -6.23 -7.72
N HIS A 185 -10.21 -7.57 -7.81
CA HIS A 185 -11.49 -8.27 -7.66
C HIS A 185 -12.06 -8.13 -6.23
N LEU A 186 -11.24 -8.37 -5.19
CA LEU A 186 -11.69 -8.32 -3.80
C LEU A 186 -12.12 -6.92 -3.36
N ILE A 187 -11.43 -5.88 -3.80
CA ILE A 187 -11.82 -4.50 -3.53
C ILE A 187 -12.91 -3.98 -4.48
N LYS A 188 -13.29 -4.74 -5.51
CA LYS A 188 -14.21 -4.31 -6.57
C LYS A 188 -13.75 -2.99 -7.20
N HIS A 189 -12.53 -2.98 -7.72
CA HIS A 189 -11.93 -1.77 -8.28
C HIS A 189 -12.69 -1.28 -9.51
N ALA A 190 -13.46 -0.19 -9.37
CA ALA A 190 -14.37 0.28 -10.40
C ALA A 190 -13.73 1.24 -11.41
N ASP A 191 -12.53 1.72 -11.14
CA ASP A 191 -11.75 2.61 -12.00
C ASP A 191 -10.38 2.01 -12.39
N SER A 192 -10.28 0.70 -12.50
CA SER A 192 -9.06 -0.02 -12.90
C SER A 192 -8.83 0.08 -14.41
N ASN A 193 -8.59 1.29 -14.90
CA ASN A 193 -8.16 1.55 -16.28
C ASN A 193 -6.62 1.37 -16.40
N GLU A 194 -6.11 1.40 -17.64
CA GLU A 194 -4.68 1.23 -17.90
C GLU A 194 -3.78 2.25 -17.20
N GLY A 195 -4.29 3.45 -16.89
CA GLY A 195 -3.56 4.49 -16.16
C GLY A 195 -3.39 4.19 -14.68
N ASN A 196 -4.23 3.30 -14.12
CA ASN A 196 -4.23 2.92 -12.71
C ASN A 196 -3.54 1.57 -12.45
N LEU A 197 -2.97 0.97 -13.50
CA LEU A 197 -2.19 -0.25 -13.43
C LEU A 197 -0.77 0.05 -13.90
N LEU A 198 0.20 -0.21 -13.05
CA LEU A 198 1.61 0.05 -13.33
C LEU A 198 2.36 -1.27 -13.44
N THR A 199 3.36 -1.31 -14.30
CA THR A 199 4.26 -2.46 -14.43
C THR A 199 5.68 -2.06 -14.07
N SER A 200 6.38 -2.91 -13.32
CA SER A 200 7.81 -2.75 -13.07
C SER A 200 8.58 -2.79 -14.40
N THR A 201 9.56 -1.92 -14.53
CA THR A 201 10.53 -1.95 -15.63
C THR A 201 11.72 -2.86 -15.35
N ASP A 202 11.81 -3.40 -14.13
CA ASP A 202 12.81 -4.39 -13.74
C ASP A 202 12.50 -5.75 -14.38
N PRO A 203 13.33 -6.26 -15.31
CA PRO A 203 13.09 -7.51 -15.99
C PRO A 203 13.17 -8.74 -15.07
N GLU A 204 13.96 -8.66 -14.00
CA GLU A 204 14.13 -9.74 -13.04
C GLU A 204 12.99 -9.81 -12.01
N ASN A 205 12.27 -8.67 -11.84
CA ASN A 205 11.15 -8.58 -10.92
C ASN A 205 9.95 -7.88 -11.58
N PRO A 206 9.27 -8.53 -12.54
CA PRO A 206 8.18 -7.95 -13.34
C PRO A 206 6.89 -7.84 -12.52
N ARG A 207 6.85 -6.94 -11.55
CA ARG A 207 5.71 -6.68 -10.67
C ARG A 207 4.61 -5.90 -11.40
N VAL A 208 3.39 -6.10 -10.91
CA VAL A 208 2.22 -5.33 -11.33
C VAL A 208 1.61 -4.66 -10.12
N PHE A 209 1.36 -3.36 -10.24
CA PHE A 209 0.81 -2.53 -9.17
C PHE A 209 -0.53 -1.94 -9.56
N THR A 210 -1.37 -1.66 -8.57
CA THR A 210 -2.62 -0.92 -8.71
C THR A 210 -2.58 0.33 -7.85
N VAL A 211 -2.95 1.45 -8.45
CA VAL A 211 -3.01 2.77 -7.79
C VAL A 211 -4.39 3.39 -8.03
N ASP A 212 -4.65 4.54 -7.39
CA ASP A 212 -5.94 5.23 -7.48
C ASP A 212 -7.13 4.35 -7.06
N ASN A 213 -6.96 3.65 -5.92
CA ASN A 213 -7.97 2.74 -5.36
C ASN A 213 -9.15 3.47 -4.67
N GLY A 214 -9.29 4.78 -4.88
CA GLY A 214 -10.34 5.59 -4.27
C GLY A 214 -11.77 5.24 -4.72
N VAL A 215 -11.93 4.53 -5.84
CA VAL A 215 -13.24 4.08 -6.39
C VAL A 215 -13.36 2.56 -6.23
N THR A 216 -13.49 2.11 -4.98
CA THR A 216 -13.51 0.68 -4.60
C THR A 216 -14.58 0.39 -3.55
N PHE A 217 -14.66 -0.83 -3.03
CA PHE A 217 -15.49 -1.29 -1.90
C PHE A 217 -16.98 -0.95 -1.97
N SER A 218 -17.58 -0.84 -3.12
CA SER A 218 -18.99 -0.44 -3.32
C SER A 218 -19.21 1.07 -3.42
N SER A 219 -18.17 1.86 -3.67
CA SER A 219 -18.33 3.21 -4.20
C SER A 219 -19.13 3.22 -5.50
N GLN A 220 -19.48 4.38 -5.98
CA GLN A 220 -20.21 4.51 -7.24
C GLN A 220 -19.49 3.80 -8.38
N GLU A 221 -20.24 3.25 -9.32
CA GLU A 221 -19.67 2.55 -10.45
C GLU A 221 -19.08 3.56 -11.45
N SER A 222 -17.85 3.34 -11.84
CA SER A 222 -17.22 3.98 -12.98
C SER A 222 -17.39 3.06 -14.20
N ASN A 223 -17.57 3.63 -15.38
CA ASN A 223 -17.55 2.87 -16.64
C ASN A 223 -16.11 2.58 -17.11
N ARG A 224 -15.12 3.11 -16.40
CA ARG A 224 -13.70 2.86 -16.66
C ARG A 224 -13.26 1.60 -15.94
N GLY A 225 -12.55 0.71 -16.62
CA GLY A 225 -11.87 -0.41 -15.96
C GLY A 225 -12.76 -1.48 -15.35
N THR A 226 -13.90 -1.81 -15.96
CA THR A 226 -14.77 -2.89 -15.45
C THR A 226 -14.12 -4.28 -15.51
N LYS A 227 -13.16 -4.49 -16.39
CA LYS A 227 -12.47 -5.77 -16.64
C LYS A 227 -11.80 -6.32 -15.36
N TRP A 228 -11.11 -5.50 -14.62
CA TRP A 228 -10.32 -5.89 -13.44
C TRP A 228 -11.14 -6.16 -12.16
N ARG A 229 -12.45 -5.89 -12.20
CA ARG A 229 -13.36 -6.33 -11.14
C ARG A 229 -13.60 -7.84 -11.13
N PHE A 230 -13.18 -8.53 -12.18
CA PHE A 230 -13.31 -9.98 -12.35
C PHE A 230 -11.94 -10.64 -12.33
N ILE A 231 -11.91 -11.91 -11.95
CA ILE A 231 -10.71 -12.73 -12.15
C ILE A 231 -10.64 -13.08 -13.63
N ILE A 232 -9.64 -12.53 -14.31
CA ILE A 232 -9.45 -12.70 -15.77
C ILE A 232 -8.47 -13.81 -16.13
N VAL A 233 -7.67 -14.27 -15.14
CA VAL A 233 -6.69 -15.34 -15.31
C VAL A 233 -7.31 -16.70 -15.02
N LYS A 234 -6.69 -17.77 -15.55
CA LYS A 234 -7.13 -19.16 -15.31
C LYS A 234 -6.32 -19.90 -14.28
N ARG A 235 -5.19 -19.31 -13.87
CA ARG A 235 -4.27 -19.88 -12.89
C ARG A 235 -4.11 -18.91 -11.74
N LEU A 236 -4.10 -19.41 -10.49
CA LEU A 236 -4.00 -18.60 -9.28
C LEU A 236 -2.88 -19.15 -8.38
N PRO A 237 -2.13 -18.28 -7.66
CA PRO A 237 -1.08 -18.72 -6.75
C PRO A 237 -1.66 -19.52 -5.57
N LYS A 238 -1.20 -20.75 -5.39
CA LYS A 238 -1.68 -21.66 -4.34
C LYS A 238 -1.55 -21.04 -2.95
N LYS A 239 -0.39 -20.45 -2.64
CA LYS A 239 -0.12 -19.79 -1.36
C LYS A 239 -1.14 -18.67 -1.05
N THR A 240 -1.46 -17.85 -2.05
CA THR A 240 -2.44 -16.76 -1.92
C THR A 240 -3.84 -17.32 -1.61
N ILE A 241 -4.25 -18.37 -2.30
CA ILE A 241 -5.55 -19.02 -2.08
C ILE A 241 -5.62 -19.67 -0.70
N GLU A 242 -4.56 -20.33 -0.24
CA GLU A 242 -4.48 -20.91 1.10
C GLU A 242 -4.61 -19.84 2.20
N ARG A 243 -3.94 -18.70 2.04
CA ARG A 243 -4.07 -17.57 2.97
C ARG A 243 -5.48 -16.97 2.96
N LEU A 244 -6.08 -16.82 1.80
CA LEU A 244 -7.47 -16.35 1.70
C LEU A 244 -8.46 -17.27 2.43
N ARG A 245 -8.23 -18.60 2.43
CA ARG A 245 -9.02 -19.56 3.22
C ARG A 245 -8.90 -19.35 4.72
N GLY A 246 -7.75 -18.85 5.18
CA GLY A 246 -7.49 -18.53 6.60
C GLY A 246 -8.06 -17.20 7.07
N ILE A 247 -8.72 -16.41 6.19
CA ILE A 247 -9.30 -15.12 6.56
C ILE A 247 -10.69 -15.33 7.13
N THR A 248 -10.86 -15.00 8.41
CA THR A 248 -12.15 -15.01 9.10
C THR A 248 -12.82 -13.64 9.03
N SER A 249 -14.14 -13.61 9.29
CA SER A 249 -14.88 -12.34 9.42
C SER A 249 -14.27 -11.44 10.49
N GLU A 250 -13.85 -12.01 11.61
CA GLU A 250 -13.19 -11.27 12.70
C GLU A 250 -11.88 -10.62 12.26
N LYS A 251 -10.99 -11.36 11.55
CA LYS A 251 -9.75 -10.83 10.99
C LYS A 251 -10.02 -9.66 10.05
N LEU A 252 -11.04 -9.77 9.18
CA LEU A 252 -11.42 -8.69 8.28
C LEU A 252 -11.90 -7.45 9.04
N HIS A 253 -12.75 -7.63 10.05
CA HIS A 253 -13.24 -6.53 10.87
C HIS A 253 -12.13 -5.86 11.69
N LYS A 254 -11.19 -6.64 12.22
CA LYS A 254 -10.03 -6.13 12.94
C LYS A 254 -9.10 -5.31 12.02
N ALA A 255 -8.81 -5.83 10.82
CA ALA A 255 -7.87 -5.19 9.89
C ALA A 255 -8.45 -3.97 9.15
N LEU A 256 -9.75 -3.98 8.86
CA LEU A 256 -10.37 -2.97 7.98
C LEU A 256 -11.38 -2.07 8.70
N GLY A 257 -11.73 -2.40 9.92
CA GLY A 257 -12.73 -1.66 10.69
C GLY A 257 -12.24 -0.27 11.09
N VAL A 258 -11.04 -0.16 11.64
CA VAL A 258 -10.35 1.10 11.91
C VAL A 258 -8.94 0.97 11.34
N ILE A 259 -8.63 1.71 10.28
CA ILE A 259 -7.36 1.66 9.55
C ILE A 259 -6.50 2.90 9.76
N ALA A 260 -7.06 3.95 10.31
CA ALA A 260 -6.36 5.13 10.77
C ALA A 260 -7.18 5.81 11.88
N GLU A 261 -6.50 6.26 12.91
CA GLU A 261 -7.08 7.02 14.00
C GLU A 261 -6.26 8.27 14.29
N ILE A 262 -6.96 9.37 14.47
CA ILE A 262 -6.39 10.68 14.75
C ILE A 262 -6.93 11.15 16.08
N ASP A 263 -6.05 11.37 17.04
CA ASP A 263 -6.33 12.01 18.32
C ASP A 263 -6.25 13.53 18.16
N ILE A 264 -7.24 14.24 18.74
CA ILE A 264 -7.36 15.69 18.67
C ILE A 264 -7.55 16.19 20.11
N LYS A 265 -6.46 16.37 20.81
CA LYS A 265 -6.46 16.91 22.18
C LYS A 265 -5.72 18.25 22.22
N ASP A 266 -6.31 19.23 22.88
CA ASP A 266 -5.68 20.53 23.16
C ASP A 266 -5.10 21.21 21.89
N ALA A 267 -5.84 21.12 20.79
CA ALA A 267 -5.42 21.57 19.46
C ALA A 267 -4.20 20.83 18.86
N ASN A 268 -3.73 19.78 19.51
CA ASN A 268 -2.72 18.87 18.96
C ASN A 268 -3.39 17.78 18.13
N ILE A 269 -2.97 17.61 16.88
CA ILE A 269 -3.52 16.65 15.92
C ILE A 269 -2.41 15.64 15.62
N ARG A 270 -2.62 14.37 15.97
CA ARG A 270 -1.63 13.32 15.76
C ARG A 270 -2.28 11.99 15.39
N SER A 271 -1.58 11.21 14.57
CA SER A 271 -1.94 9.82 14.34
C SER A 271 -1.65 9.00 15.61
N VAL A 272 -2.54 8.06 15.90
CA VAL A 272 -2.40 7.12 17.02
C VAL A 272 -2.77 5.72 16.55
N ASP A 273 -2.37 4.72 17.32
CA ASP A 273 -2.77 3.34 17.03
C ASP A 273 -4.29 3.19 17.11
N PRO A 274 -4.89 2.43 16.16
CA PRO A 274 -6.34 2.25 16.13
C PRO A 274 -6.90 1.64 17.41
N THR A 275 -7.93 2.27 17.95
CA THR A 275 -8.68 1.79 19.10
C THR A 275 -9.97 1.08 18.68
N GLU A 276 -10.88 0.83 19.63
CA GLU A 276 -12.18 0.24 19.34
C GLU A 276 -13.00 1.11 18.37
N ASN A 277 -13.70 0.45 17.47
CA ASN A 277 -14.50 1.10 16.43
C ASN A 277 -15.70 1.84 17.01
N ILE A 278 -15.69 3.16 16.97
CA ILE A 278 -16.74 4.02 17.52
C ILE A 278 -18.10 3.75 16.87
N ASN A 279 -18.14 3.46 15.57
CA ASN A 279 -19.38 3.21 14.84
C ASN A 279 -19.16 2.37 13.58
N ALA A 280 -19.34 1.06 13.69
CA ALA A 280 -19.14 0.12 12.59
C ALA A 280 -20.07 0.32 11.37
N LYS A 281 -21.12 1.14 11.47
CA LYS A 281 -22.01 1.45 10.34
C LYS A 281 -21.43 2.49 9.38
N ARG A 282 -20.43 3.23 9.81
CA ARG A 282 -19.82 4.35 9.04
C ARG A 282 -18.36 4.07 8.71
N GLY A 283 -17.89 4.63 7.62
CA GLY A 283 -16.47 4.55 7.22
C GLY A 283 -15.63 5.70 7.76
N VAL A 284 -16.22 6.89 7.95
CA VAL A 284 -15.62 8.03 8.65
C VAL A 284 -16.42 8.25 9.93
N ARG A 285 -15.74 8.30 11.04
CA ARG A 285 -16.31 8.37 12.39
C ARG A 285 -15.65 9.48 13.16
N ARG A 286 -16.42 10.16 13.97
CA ARG A 286 -15.94 11.29 14.75
C ARG A 286 -16.65 11.37 16.08
N ASN A 287 -15.88 11.72 17.11
CA ASN A 287 -16.35 12.38 18.31
C ASN A 287 -15.52 13.67 18.53
N ASP A 288 -15.63 14.28 19.68
CA ASP A 288 -14.97 15.58 19.94
C ASP A 288 -13.45 15.52 19.89
N ASN A 289 -12.85 14.37 20.21
CA ASN A 289 -11.42 14.19 20.35
C ASN A 289 -10.80 13.20 19.36
N VAL A 290 -11.60 12.48 18.59
CA VAL A 290 -11.10 11.38 17.75
C VAL A 290 -11.75 11.40 16.37
N ILE A 291 -10.93 11.18 15.34
CA ILE A 291 -11.37 10.84 13.98
C ILE A 291 -10.89 9.43 13.67
N GLN A 292 -11.81 8.54 13.29
CA GLN A 292 -11.47 7.21 12.80
C GLN A 292 -11.86 7.07 11.32
N LEU A 293 -10.96 6.48 10.55
CA LEU A 293 -11.18 6.04 9.18
C LEU A 293 -11.19 4.52 9.12
N GLY A 294 -12.00 3.95 8.24
CA GLY A 294 -12.04 2.50 7.99
C GLY A 294 -13.16 2.14 7.04
N LEU A 295 -13.38 0.86 6.88
CA LEU A 295 -14.56 0.37 6.17
C LEU A 295 -15.76 0.24 7.11
N SER A 296 -16.95 0.47 6.58
CA SER A 296 -18.19 0.11 7.27
C SER A 296 -18.38 -1.41 7.30
N LYS A 297 -19.17 -1.91 8.27
CA LYS A 297 -19.53 -3.33 8.34
C LYS A 297 -20.09 -3.88 7.02
N ARG A 298 -20.87 -3.06 6.29
CA ARG A 298 -21.43 -3.46 4.99
C ARG A 298 -20.35 -3.66 3.94
N GLU A 299 -19.36 -2.78 3.89
CA GLU A 299 -18.24 -2.87 2.94
C GLU A 299 -17.35 -4.07 3.26
N ILE A 300 -17.04 -4.32 4.54
CA ILE A 300 -16.26 -5.49 4.99
C ILE A 300 -16.99 -6.79 4.64
N ASN A 301 -18.28 -6.88 4.95
CA ASN A 301 -19.09 -8.06 4.60
C ASN A 301 -19.14 -8.31 3.08
N SER A 302 -19.03 -7.24 2.27
CA SER A 302 -18.97 -7.37 0.82
C SER A 302 -17.63 -7.92 0.34
N VAL A 303 -16.51 -7.58 1.00
CA VAL A 303 -15.19 -8.21 0.77
C VAL A 303 -15.27 -9.70 1.13
N GLU A 304 -15.78 -10.02 2.31
CA GLU A 304 -15.95 -11.42 2.76
C GLU A 304 -16.76 -12.27 1.77
N LYS A 305 -17.86 -11.73 1.25
CA LYS A 305 -18.67 -12.39 0.23
C LYS A 305 -17.88 -12.68 -1.04
N ARG A 306 -17.02 -11.74 -1.49
CA ARG A 306 -16.18 -11.94 -2.68
C ARG A 306 -15.09 -12.98 -2.44
N ILE A 307 -14.46 -13.00 -1.26
CA ILE A 307 -13.51 -14.04 -0.88
C ILE A 307 -14.19 -15.41 -0.94
N LYS A 308 -15.34 -15.58 -0.28
CA LYS A 308 -16.10 -16.84 -0.28
C LYS A 308 -16.53 -17.28 -1.68
N ALA A 309 -16.94 -16.32 -2.52
CA ALA A 309 -17.31 -16.59 -3.90
C ALA A 309 -16.12 -17.07 -4.74
N LEU A 310 -14.96 -16.42 -4.61
CA LEU A 310 -13.71 -16.83 -5.28
C LEU A 310 -13.31 -18.26 -4.86
N LEU A 311 -13.23 -18.53 -3.56
CA LEU A 311 -12.88 -19.83 -3.02
C LEU A 311 -13.82 -20.93 -3.50
N LYS A 312 -15.14 -20.67 -3.55
CA LYS A 312 -16.12 -21.59 -4.12
C LYS A 312 -15.87 -21.91 -5.61
N GLN A 313 -15.33 -20.95 -6.39
CA GLN A 313 -14.97 -21.21 -7.79
C GLN A 313 -13.68 -22.03 -7.88
N VAL A 314 -12.70 -21.78 -6.99
CA VAL A 314 -11.49 -22.60 -6.88
C VAL A 314 -11.87 -24.06 -6.53
N ASP A 315 -12.75 -24.27 -5.56
CA ASP A 315 -13.18 -25.62 -5.13
C ASP A 315 -13.94 -26.37 -6.23
N LYS A 316 -14.57 -25.65 -7.15
CA LYS A 316 -15.19 -26.22 -8.35
C LYS A 316 -14.21 -26.52 -9.50
N GLY A 317 -12.90 -26.30 -9.29
CA GLY A 317 -11.90 -26.54 -10.32
C GLY A 317 -11.91 -25.55 -11.49
N ARG A 318 -12.49 -24.34 -11.30
CA ARG A 318 -12.51 -23.32 -12.36
C ARG A 318 -11.17 -22.64 -12.58
N TYR A 319 -10.26 -22.76 -11.63
CA TYR A 319 -8.92 -22.21 -11.65
C TYR A 319 -7.91 -23.30 -11.33
N GLU A 320 -6.83 -23.32 -12.09
CA GLU A 320 -5.63 -24.10 -11.79
C GLU A 320 -4.85 -23.39 -10.67
N LEU A 321 -4.28 -24.13 -9.74
CA LEU A 321 -3.39 -23.58 -8.70
C LEU A 321 -1.93 -23.90 -9.03
N PHE A 322 -1.05 -22.87 -8.89
CA PHE A 322 0.37 -23.01 -9.13
C PHE A 322 1.20 -22.45 -7.99
#